data_f9691f52f2cc549440c53b24270a3eee
#
_entry.id   f9691f52f2cc549440c53b24270a3eee
#
_cell.length_a   1.000
_cell.length_b   1.000
_cell.length_c   1.000
_cell.angle_alpha   90.00
_cell.angle_beta   90.00
_cell.angle_gamma   90.00
#
_symmetry.space_group_name_H-M   'P 1'
#
loop_
_entity.id
_entity.type
_entity.pdbx_description
1 polymer ?
#
loop_
_entity_poly.entity_id
_entity_poly.type
_entity_poly.pdbx_seq_one_letter_code
_entity_poly.pdbx_strand_id
1 'polypeptide(L)'
;TLTSPTTLHSGTEVTITVTPADGYRMASGYPKVYRTGTPSETVPATFKPDASSGIAYLYTFTMPDFPVTVEVEYEKIQSTVTFANPANGTLTLSTADAPGSSIVSGGEVASGTKVTIAATPNKGYQMVFGSLKVSGKVGDKTNTVPLQKEKDGTTYFLMPAYTVEAEVKFEPILVALSSEARLSSLSYKEGSGEVTPLPGFLASTMKYEVLLPNSTQKSATLTLSGQLVDAKAELLVNGSPVSVEPTGSFTATVSLESGSAKATLVVTAEDGQTKRTYEVNFTVLLESEYYVKILQPEGGTISVSYTKEGKE
;
A
#
# COMPACT_ATOMS: atom_id res chain seq x y z
N THR A 1 22.83 -53.73 4.96
CA THR A 1 21.90 -53.20 5.98
C THR A 1 21.53 -54.36 6.86
N LEU A 2 21.89 -54.29 8.15
CA LEU A 2 21.49 -55.31 9.13
C LEU A 2 20.02 -55.07 9.55
N THR A 3 19.20 -56.08 9.52
CA THR A 3 17.88 -56.08 10.14
C THR A 3 18.03 -56.61 11.56
N SER A 4 17.52 -55.88 12.54
CA SER A 4 17.67 -56.29 13.94
C SER A 4 16.62 -57.37 14.32
N PRO A 5 16.97 -58.42 15.11
CA PRO A 5 18.30 -58.73 15.56
C PRO A 5 19.14 -59.50 14.52
N THR A 6 20.44 -59.22 14.48
CA THR A 6 21.40 -59.92 13.58
C THR A 6 22.47 -60.60 14.42
N THR A 7 22.84 -61.86 14.07
CA THR A 7 23.89 -62.60 14.77
C THR A 7 25.24 -62.31 14.11
N LEU A 8 26.23 -61.88 14.88
CA LEU A 8 27.58 -61.63 14.49
C LEU A 8 28.54 -62.33 15.45
N HIS A 9 29.74 -62.69 14.92
CA HIS A 9 30.83 -63.24 15.77
C HIS A 9 31.57 -62.13 16.50
N SER A 10 32.00 -62.41 17.70
CA SER A 10 32.94 -61.57 18.47
C SER A 10 34.18 -61.29 17.59
N GLY A 11 34.68 -60.04 17.67
CA GLY A 11 35.81 -59.55 16.86
C GLY A 11 35.45 -59.04 15.49
N THR A 12 34.15 -59.15 15.04
CA THR A 12 33.71 -58.59 13.75
C THR A 12 33.68 -57.06 13.84
N GLU A 13 34.27 -56.36 12.82
CA GLU A 13 34.11 -54.90 12.69
C GLU A 13 32.70 -54.60 12.15
N VAL A 14 31.98 -53.79 12.89
CA VAL A 14 30.62 -53.37 12.55
C VAL A 14 30.64 -51.89 12.17
N THR A 15 30.04 -51.53 11.01
CA THR A 15 29.89 -50.15 10.58
C THR A 15 28.46 -49.71 10.84
N ILE A 16 28.27 -48.57 11.50
CA ILE A 16 27.02 -47.88 11.71
C ILE A 16 26.98 -46.69 10.75
N THR A 17 26.01 -46.68 9.85
CA THR A 17 25.72 -45.52 8.99
C THR A 17 24.46 -44.80 9.52
N VAL A 18 24.64 -43.56 9.92
CA VAL A 18 23.53 -42.71 10.41
C VAL A 18 23.21 -41.66 9.36
N THR A 19 22.02 -41.70 8.82
CA THR A 19 21.53 -40.72 7.82
C THR A 19 20.34 -39.99 8.37
N PRO A 20 20.49 -38.75 8.90
CA PRO A 20 19.37 -37.95 9.35
C PRO A 20 18.41 -37.62 8.21
N ALA A 21 17.15 -37.50 8.49
CA ALA A 21 16.18 -36.94 7.55
C ALA A 21 16.41 -35.43 7.36
N ASP A 22 15.86 -34.87 6.27
CA ASP A 22 15.92 -33.44 5.99
C ASP A 22 15.43 -32.61 7.20
N GLY A 23 16.20 -31.61 7.58
CA GLY A 23 15.89 -30.76 8.72
C GLY A 23 16.30 -31.33 10.08
N TYR A 24 16.87 -32.52 10.12
CA TYR A 24 17.36 -33.14 11.35
C TYR A 24 18.87 -33.34 11.32
N ARG A 25 19.47 -33.41 12.49
CA ARG A 25 20.85 -33.86 12.71
C ARG A 25 20.85 -34.94 13.82
N MET A 26 21.89 -35.69 13.88
CA MET A 26 22.09 -36.59 15.01
C MET A 26 22.34 -35.79 16.27
N ALA A 27 21.66 -36.15 17.37
CA ALA A 27 21.85 -35.50 18.65
C ALA A 27 23.27 -35.72 19.21
N SER A 28 23.72 -34.78 20.01
CA SER A 28 25.07 -34.89 20.63
C SER A 28 25.15 -36.13 21.55
N GLY A 29 26.28 -36.81 21.47
CA GLY A 29 26.50 -38.02 22.29
C GLY A 29 26.00 -39.32 21.66
N TYR A 30 25.51 -39.29 20.43
CA TYR A 30 25.09 -40.44 19.65
C TYR A 30 26.05 -40.71 18.46
N PRO A 31 26.09 -41.95 17.89
CA PRO A 31 25.34 -43.12 18.33
C PRO A 31 25.91 -43.66 19.65
N LYS A 32 25.06 -44.25 20.49
CA LYS A 32 25.44 -44.99 21.65
C LYS A 32 25.46 -46.49 21.32
N VAL A 33 26.54 -47.17 21.68
CA VAL A 33 26.64 -48.64 21.58
C VAL A 33 26.89 -49.18 23.00
N TYR A 34 26.03 -50.08 23.44
CA TYR A 34 26.13 -50.59 24.81
C TYR A 34 25.63 -52.04 24.88
N ARG A 35 26.02 -52.76 25.98
CA ARG A 35 25.54 -54.10 26.21
C ARG A 35 24.03 -54.13 26.35
N THR A 36 23.37 -55.02 25.61
CA THR A 36 21.92 -55.17 25.64
C THR A 36 21.42 -55.47 27.07
N GLY A 37 20.48 -54.65 27.56
CA GLY A 37 19.98 -54.73 28.91
C GLY A 37 20.79 -54.00 29.99
N THR A 38 21.98 -53.46 29.64
CA THR A 38 22.87 -52.74 30.57
C THR A 38 23.43 -51.47 29.90
N PRO A 39 22.61 -50.38 29.78
CA PRO A 39 23.02 -49.16 29.05
C PRO A 39 24.26 -48.46 29.63
N SER A 40 24.65 -48.74 30.87
CA SER A 40 25.84 -48.21 31.51
C SER A 40 27.14 -48.88 31.02
N GLU A 41 27.06 -50.07 30.41
CA GLU A 41 28.20 -50.79 29.87
C GLU A 41 28.38 -50.45 28.37
N THR A 42 29.11 -49.35 28.11
CA THR A 42 29.27 -48.81 26.76
C THR A 42 30.38 -49.53 25.98
N VAL A 43 30.16 -49.67 24.66
CA VAL A 43 31.15 -50.14 23.69
C VAL A 43 31.65 -48.94 22.89
N PRO A 44 32.96 -48.66 22.89
CA PRO A 44 33.48 -47.52 22.15
C PRO A 44 33.21 -47.65 20.66
N ALA A 45 32.60 -46.64 20.06
CA ALA A 45 32.42 -46.52 18.61
C ALA A 45 33.29 -45.36 18.07
N THR A 46 34.02 -45.60 17.02
CA THR A 46 34.94 -44.62 16.44
C THR A 46 34.30 -43.97 15.21
N PHE A 47 34.26 -42.65 15.20
CA PHE A 47 33.79 -41.88 14.03
C PHE A 47 34.77 -42.03 12.88
N LYS A 48 34.28 -42.41 11.71
CA LYS A 48 35.03 -42.40 10.44
C LYS A 48 34.42 -41.33 9.53
N PRO A 49 35.14 -40.25 9.23
CA PRO A 49 34.60 -39.24 8.28
C PRO A 49 34.43 -39.92 6.91
N ASP A 50 33.21 -39.88 6.38
CA ASP A 50 32.93 -40.28 5.00
C ASP A 50 33.27 -39.11 4.05
N ALA A 51 34.32 -39.31 3.23
CA ALA A 51 34.75 -38.31 2.24
C ALA A 51 33.78 -38.23 1.03
N SER A 52 32.82 -39.15 0.90
CA SER A 52 32.01 -39.30 -0.31
C SER A 52 30.58 -38.81 -0.22
N SER A 53 30.03 -38.66 0.97
CA SER A 53 28.58 -38.38 1.13
C SER A 53 28.24 -37.28 2.14
N GLY A 54 28.80 -36.20 2.21
CA GLY A 54 28.55 -35.01 3.10
C GLY A 54 27.33 -34.98 4.06
N ILE A 55 26.56 -36.06 4.16
CA ILE A 55 25.28 -36.16 4.89
C ILE A 55 25.23 -37.37 5.86
N ALA A 56 26.07 -38.41 5.65
CA ALA A 56 26.06 -39.61 6.49
C ALA A 56 27.20 -39.58 7.51
N TYR A 57 26.87 -39.99 8.75
CA TYR A 57 27.88 -40.18 9.79
C TYR A 57 28.19 -41.66 9.86
N LEU A 58 29.50 -42.03 9.69
CA LEU A 58 29.99 -43.37 9.78
C LEU A 58 30.70 -43.58 11.11
N TYR A 59 30.32 -44.65 11.81
CA TYR A 59 30.98 -45.10 13.04
C TYR A 59 31.32 -46.58 12.93
N THR A 60 32.44 -46.99 13.50
CA THR A 60 32.79 -48.41 13.58
C THR A 60 33.05 -48.81 15.00
N PHE A 61 32.67 -50.04 15.33
CA PHE A 61 33.06 -50.71 16.59
C PHE A 61 33.36 -52.16 16.34
N THR A 62 34.15 -52.79 17.23
CA THR A 62 34.40 -54.22 17.17
C THR A 62 33.36 -54.94 18.03
N MET A 63 32.71 -55.97 17.47
CA MET A 63 31.69 -56.76 18.17
C MET A 63 32.31 -57.44 19.38
N PRO A 64 31.83 -57.14 20.63
CA PRO A 64 32.31 -57.84 21.82
C PRO A 64 31.77 -59.29 21.90
N ASP A 65 32.06 -59.99 23.00
CA ASP A 65 31.58 -61.35 23.26
C ASP A 65 30.18 -61.39 23.93
N PHE A 66 29.47 -60.25 23.87
CA PHE A 66 28.09 -60.11 24.39
C PHE A 66 27.19 -59.36 23.40
N PRO A 67 25.85 -59.48 23.50
CA PRO A 67 24.91 -58.77 22.67
C PRO A 67 25.00 -57.24 22.88
N VAL A 68 24.93 -56.47 21.79
CA VAL A 68 24.96 -55.00 21.85
C VAL A 68 23.66 -54.38 21.30
N THR A 69 23.33 -53.23 21.84
CA THR A 69 22.28 -52.35 21.31
C THR A 69 22.93 -51.08 20.76
N VAL A 70 22.51 -50.69 19.56
CA VAL A 70 22.88 -49.41 18.96
C VAL A 70 21.66 -48.47 19.03
N GLU A 71 21.86 -47.31 19.63
CA GLU A 71 20.84 -46.28 19.79
C GLU A 71 21.28 -45.00 19.10
N VAL A 72 20.32 -44.37 18.40
CA VAL A 72 20.56 -43.10 17.71
C VAL A 72 19.35 -42.19 18.02
N GLU A 73 19.66 -40.97 18.38
CA GLU A 73 18.65 -39.92 18.59
C GLU A 73 18.89 -38.79 17.60
N TYR A 74 17.80 -38.19 17.14
CA TYR A 74 17.84 -37.05 16.18
C TYR A 74 17.17 -35.81 16.80
N GLU A 75 17.73 -34.68 16.48
CA GLU A 75 17.16 -33.38 16.85
C GLU A 75 16.96 -32.50 15.62
N LYS A 76 15.98 -31.61 15.67
CA LYS A 76 15.77 -30.63 14.61
C LYS A 76 16.91 -29.62 14.56
N ILE A 77 17.36 -29.29 13.35
CA ILE A 77 18.34 -28.24 13.15
C ILE A 77 17.72 -26.90 13.54
N GLN A 78 18.41 -26.17 14.43
CA GLN A 78 18.05 -24.79 14.76
C GLN A 78 18.73 -23.87 13.76
N SER A 79 17.99 -22.95 13.17
CA SER A 79 18.49 -22.01 12.17
C SER A 79 18.02 -20.59 12.47
N THR A 80 18.85 -19.61 12.17
CA THR A 80 18.61 -18.21 12.49
C THR A 80 17.67 -17.56 11.49
N VAL A 81 16.75 -16.72 11.96
CA VAL A 81 15.92 -15.84 11.13
C VAL A 81 16.36 -14.41 11.37
N THR A 82 16.78 -13.73 10.31
CA THR A 82 17.15 -12.33 10.35
C THR A 82 16.16 -11.48 9.56
N PHE A 83 15.91 -10.27 10.02
CA PHE A 83 15.12 -9.26 9.33
C PHE A 83 15.40 -7.88 9.92
N ALA A 84 15.23 -6.85 9.11
CA ALA A 84 15.27 -5.46 9.57
C ALA A 84 13.87 -4.84 9.47
N ASN A 85 13.57 -3.87 10.33
CA ASN A 85 12.36 -3.08 10.16
C ASN A 85 12.48 -2.26 8.87
N PRO A 86 11.56 -2.44 7.92
CA PRO A 86 11.58 -1.69 6.67
C PRO A 86 11.22 -0.22 6.93
N ALA A 87 11.71 0.68 6.07
CA ALA A 87 11.23 2.05 6.05
C ALA A 87 9.73 2.07 5.71
N ASN A 88 8.97 2.95 6.36
CA ASN A 88 7.55 3.21 6.09
C ASN A 88 6.58 2.04 6.39
N GLY A 89 6.97 1.16 7.30
CA GLY A 89 6.13 0.07 7.77
C GLY A 89 6.83 -0.80 8.80
N THR A 90 6.21 -1.91 9.16
CA THR A 90 6.75 -2.88 10.10
C THR A 90 6.73 -4.28 9.51
N LEU A 91 7.71 -5.09 9.89
CA LEU A 91 7.81 -6.50 9.57
C LEU A 91 7.87 -7.27 10.89
N THR A 92 6.95 -8.20 11.10
CA THR A 92 6.92 -9.04 12.30
C THR A 92 6.83 -10.51 11.92
N LEU A 93 7.58 -11.34 12.65
CA LEU A 93 7.56 -12.77 12.51
C LEU A 93 7.17 -13.43 13.83
N SER A 94 6.43 -14.54 13.78
CA SER A 94 6.01 -15.30 14.96
C SER A 94 5.90 -16.79 14.63
N THR A 95 5.94 -17.64 15.65
CA THR A 95 5.66 -19.08 15.52
C THR A 95 4.33 -19.43 16.16
N ALA A 96 3.72 -20.54 15.73
CA ALA A 96 2.48 -21.04 16.32
C ALA A 96 2.65 -21.49 17.78
N ASP A 97 3.86 -21.95 18.14
CA ASP A 97 4.18 -22.45 19.48
C ASP A 97 4.25 -21.33 20.53
N ALA A 98 4.35 -20.07 20.08
CA ALA A 98 4.33 -18.88 20.92
C ALA A 98 3.37 -17.82 20.35
N PRO A 99 2.04 -18.06 20.39
CA PRO A 99 1.08 -17.10 19.87
C PRO A 99 1.19 -15.76 20.60
N GLY A 100 1.38 -14.67 19.83
CA GLY A 100 1.54 -13.32 20.39
C GLY A 100 2.98 -12.93 20.75
N SER A 101 3.94 -13.86 20.68
CA SER A 101 5.36 -13.54 20.83
C SER A 101 6.01 -13.40 19.46
N SER A 102 6.58 -12.21 19.20
CA SER A 102 7.35 -11.98 17.95
C SER A 102 8.73 -12.62 18.06
N ILE A 103 9.18 -13.22 16.97
CA ILE A 103 10.59 -13.62 16.81
C ILE A 103 11.42 -12.34 16.77
N VAL A 104 12.49 -12.27 17.55
CA VAL A 104 13.48 -11.20 17.45
C VAL A 104 14.42 -11.53 16.31
N SER A 105 14.84 -10.53 15.53
CA SER A 105 15.82 -10.71 14.46
C SER A 105 17.13 -11.29 15.01
N GLY A 106 17.61 -12.37 14.41
CA GLY A 106 18.72 -13.16 14.91
C GLY A 106 18.27 -14.32 15.82
N GLY A 107 16.98 -14.49 16.07
CA GLY A 107 16.44 -15.60 16.85
C GLY A 107 16.54 -16.94 16.11
N GLU A 108 16.68 -18.03 16.88
CA GLU A 108 16.72 -19.39 16.36
C GLU A 108 15.33 -20.03 16.28
N VAL A 109 15.08 -20.75 15.19
CA VAL A 109 13.83 -21.47 14.95
C VAL A 109 14.16 -22.86 14.42
N ALA A 110 13.49 -23.88 14.96
CA ALA A 110 13.67 -25.26 14.53
C ALA A 110 13.21 -25.47 13.08
N SER A 111 13.96 -26.24 12.30
CA SER A 111 13.60 -26.65 10.95
C SER A 111 12.20 -27.27 10.88
N GLY A 112 11.45 -26.95 9.84
CA GLY A 112 10.05 -27.36 9.64
C GLY A 112 9.03 -26.61 10.48
N THR A 113 9.45 -25.69 11.39
CA THR A 113 8.50 -24.85 12.13
C THR A 113 7.82 -23.86 11.19
N LYS A 114 6.52 -23.71 11.34
CA LYS A 114 5.72 -22.72 10.64
C LYS A 114 5.97 -21.34 11.23
N VAL A 115 6.54 -20.43 10.41
CA VAL A 115 6.81 -19.05 10.78
C VAL A 115 5.82 -18.15 10.04
N THR A 116 4.95 -17.50 10.80
CA THR A 116 4.02 -16.48 10.29
C THR A 116 4.77 -15.18 10.08
N ILE A 117 4.51 -14.51 8.96
CA ILE A 117 5.11 -13.23 8.59
C ILE A 117 4.01 -12.20 8.33
N ALA A 118 4.07 -11.06 9.01
CA ALA A 118 3.15 -9.95 8.82
C ALA A 118 3.92 -8.69 8.46
N ALA A 119 3.52 -8.07 7.34
CA ALA A 119 4.07 -6.83 6.84
C ALA A 119 2.97 -5.77 6.85
N THR A 120 3.13 -4.72 7.67
CA THR A 120 2.13 -3.68 7.87
C THR A 120 2.68 -2.33 7.42
N PRO A 121 2.13 -1.71 6.36
CA PRO A 121 2.55 -0.39 5.94
C PRO A 121 2.10 0.70 6.92
N ASN A 122 2.86 1.78 7.02
CA ASN A 122 2.45 3.01 7.68
C ASN A 122 1.31 3.69 6.90
N LYS A 123 0.57 4.60 7.57
CA LYS A 123 -0.47 5.40 6.92
C LYS A 123 0.09 6.16 5.72
N GLY A 124 -0.57 6.04 4.56
CA GLY A 124 -0.15 6.66 3.29
C GLY A 124 0.88 5.85 2.49
N TYR A 125 1.19 4.63 2.94
CA TYR A 125 2.08 3.71 2.23
C TYR A 125 1.37 2.40 1.89
N GLN A 126 1.88 1.72 0.90
CA GLN A 126 1.47 0.36 0.50
C GLN A 126 2.69 -0.53 0.35
N MET A 127 2.47 -1.83 0.43
CA MET A 127 3.55 -2.79 0.17
C MET A 127 3.84 -2.83 -1.33
N VAL A 128 5.12 -2.74 -1.70
CA VAL A 128 5.56 -2.94 -3.08
C VAL A 128 5.23 -4.37 -3.50
N PHE A 129 4.51 -4.53 -4.61
CA PHE A 129 4.10 -5.85 -5.09
C PHE A 129 5.31 -6.78 -5.27
N GLY A 130 5.24 -7.99 -4.70
CA GLY A 130 6.31 -8.99 -4.79
C GLY A 130 7.57 -8.68 -3.98
N SER A 131 7.60 -7.63 -3.16
CA SER A 131 8.77 -7.28 -2.35
C SER A 131 8.92 -8.12 -1.08
N LEU A 132 7.82 -8.69 -0.56
CA LEU A 132 7.88 -9.61 0.58
C LEU A 132 8.50 -10.93 0.13
N LYS A 133 9.67 -11.23 0.66
CA LYS A 133 10.40 -12.45 0.34
C LYS A 133 11.21 -12.95 1.54
N VAL A 134 11.47 -14.24 1.55
CA VAL A 134 12.37 -14.90 2.49
C VAL A 134 13.41 -15.64 1.66
N SER A 135 14.67 -15.45 1.97
CA SER A 135 15.77 -16.10 1.27
C SER A 135 16.89 -16.46 2.23
N GLY A 136 17.72 -17.42 1.85
CA GLY A 136 18.89 -17.80 2.63
C GLY A 136 19.97 -18.39 1.75
N LYS A 137 21.17 -18.53 2.30
CA LYS A 137 22.32 -19.10 1.58
C LYS A 137 22.61 -20.52 2.04
N VAL A 138 22.86 -21.39 1.07
CA VAL A 138 23.42 -22.74 1.28
C VAL A 138 24.67 -22.82 0.43
N GLY A 139 25.85 -22.77 1.06
CA GLY A 139 27.10 -22.51 0.37
C GLY A 139 27.07 -21.14 -0.33
N ASP A 140 27.43 -21.10 -1.60
CA ASP A 140 27.43 -19.87 -2.41
C ASP A 140 26.06 -19.57 -3.09
N LYS A 141 25.08 -20.45 -2.96
CA LYS A 141 23.78 -20.31 -3.61
C LYS A 141 22.77 -19.61 -2.69
N THR A 142 22.10 -18.60 -3.21
CA THR A 142 20.91 -18.00 -2.57
C THR A 142 19.67 -18.79 -2.98
N ASN A 143 18.95 -19.31 -1.99
CA ASN A 143 17.70 -20.01 -2.16
C ASN A 143 16.54 -19.13 -1.67
N THR A 144 15.49 -19.05 -2.46
CA THR A 144 14.23 -18.41 -2.04
C THR A 144 13.38 -19.42 -1.28
N VAL A 145 12.87 -19.04 -0.11
CA VAL A 145 11.96 -19.85 0.67
C VAL A 145 10.54 -19.53 0.22
N PRO A 146 9.75 -20.52 -0.21
CA PRO A 146 8.39 -20.29 -0.67
C PRO A 146 7.49 -19.73 0.45
N LEU A 147 6.79 -18.63 0.15
CA LEU A 147 5.74 -18.09 1.00
C LEU A 147 4.41 -18.77 0.67
N GLN A 148 3.67 -19.16 1.69
CA GLN A 148 2.37 -19.80 1.61
C GLN A 148 1.32 -18.92 2.28
N LYS A 149 0.04 -19.14 1.95
CA LYS A 149 -1.08 -18.43 2.57
C LYS A 149 -2.08 -19.40 3.18
N GLU A 150 -2.53 -19.06 4.37
CA GLU A 150 -3.69 -19.72 5.00
C GLU A 150 -5.01 -19.24 4.35
N LYS A 151 -6.10 -19.92 4.72
CA LYS A 151 -7.45 -19.55 4.24
C LYS A 151 -7.90 -18.18 4.75
N ASP A 152 -7.38 -17.72 5.89
CA ASP A 152 -7.63 -16.40 6.47
C ASP A 152 -6.75 -15.28 5.87
N GLY A 153 -5.88 -15.62 4.90
CA GLY A 153 -4.95 -14.70 4.27
C GLY A 153 -3.60 -14.55 4.96
N THR A 154 -3.41 -15.18 6.12
CA THR A 154 -2.13 -15.15 6.85
C THR A 154 -1.01 -15.75 6.01
N THR A 155 0.09 -15.00 5.86
CA THR A 155 1.28 -15.44 5.12
C THR A 155 2.26 -16.13 6.05
N TYR A 156 2.81 -17.25 5.62
CA TYR A 156 3.80 -18.00 6.39
C TYR A 156 4.84 -18.69 5.49
N PHE A 157 5.90 -19.18 6.10
CA PHE A 157 6.85 -20.12 5.48
C PHE A 157 7.22 -21.21 6.47
N LEU A 158 7.75 -22.32 5.97
CA LEU A 158 8.35 -23.37 6.80
C LEU A 158 9.84 -23.10 6.95
N MET A 159 10.32 -23.06 8.18
CA MET A 159 11.72 -22.79 8.49
C MET A 159 12.63 -23.84 7.88
N PRO A 160 13.56 -23.47 6.97
CA PRO A 160 14.52 -24.44 6.44
C PRO A 160 15.64 -24.75 7.46
N ALA A 161 16.47 -25.74 7.13
CA ALA A 161 17.64 -26.12 7.92
C ALA A 161 18.87 -25.21 7.68
N TYR A 162 18.64 -23.95 7.32
CA TYR A 162 19.69 -22.94 7.11
C TYR A 162 19.16 -21.55 7.46
N THR A 163 20.08 -20.64 7.75
CA THR A 163 19.76 -19.24 8.10
C THR A 163 19.02 -18.54 6.96
N VAL A 164 17.99 -17.80 7.30
CA VAL A 164 17.19 -17.02 6.35
C VAL A 164 17.10 -15.55 6.73
N GLU A 165 16.87 -14.74 5.72
CA GLU A 165 16.57 -13.32 5.83
C GLU A 165 15.20 -13.03 5.23
N ALA A 166 14.36 -12.30 5.97
CA ALA A 166 13.07 -11.82 5.51
C ALA A 166 13.15 -10.32 5.18
N GLU A 167 12.63 -9.95 4.02
CA GLU A 167 12.63 -8.57 3.51
C GLU A 167 11.26 -8.18 2.98
N VAL A 168 10.96 -6.87 3.09
CA VAL A 168 9.79 -6.25 2.45
C VAL A 168 10.11 -4.78 2.16
N LYS A 169 9.43 -4.20 1.15
CA LYS A 169 9.52 -2.77 0.81
C LYS A 169 8.14 -2.14 0.80
N PHE A 170 8.06 -0.88 1.23
CA PHE A 170 6.88 -0.06 1.16
C PHE A 170 7.15 1.19 0.34
N GLU A 171 6.13 1.64 -0.40
CA GLU A 171 6.15 2.83 -1.24
C GLU A 171 4.97 3.74 -0.91
N PRO A 172 5.05 5.05 -1.16
CA PRO A 172 3.92 5.95 -0.99
C PRO A 172 2.74 5.54 -1.86
N ILE A 173 1.51 5.62 -1.33
CA ILE A 173 0.30 5.52 -2.14
C ILE A 173 0.21 6.80 -2.97
N LEU A 174 0.42 6.68 -4.28
CA LEU A 174 0.22 7.80 -5.20
C LEU A 174 -1.29 7.98 -5.41
N VAL A 175 -1.84 9.01 -4.77
CA VAL A 175 -3.21 9.46 -5.07
C VAL A 175 -3.09 10.34 -6.30
N ALA A 176 -3.77 9.99 -7.39
CA ALA A 176 -3.89 10.87 -8.52
C ALA A 176 -4.67 12.12 -8.09
N LEU A 177 -4.04 13.29 -8.18
CA LEU A 177 -4.70 14.56 -7.93
C LEU A 177 -5.73 14.83 -9.02
N SER A 178 -6.84 15.45 -8.65
CA SER A 178 -7.90 15.80 -9.59
C SER A 178 -7.44 16.88 -10.57
N SER A 179 -7.74 16.69 -11.87
CA SER A 179 -7.56 17.70 -12.92
C SER A 179 -8.85 18.50 -13.17
N GLU A 180 -9.84 18.42 -12.27
CA GLU A 180 -11.10 19.10 -12.44
C GLU A 180 -11.02 20.59 -12.02
N ALA A 181 -11.16 21.49 -12.97
CA ALA A 181 -11.09 22.95 -12.79
C ALA A 181 -12.38 23.64 -13.25
N ARG A 182 -13.56 23.02 -13.04
CA ARG A 182 -14.85 23.60 -13.50
C ARG A 182 -15.67 24.18 -12.36
N LEU A 183 -16.43 25.23 -12.70
CA LEU A 183 -17.57 25.67 -11.88
C LEU A 183 -18.79 24.81 -12.21
N SER A 184 -19.56 24.44 -11.19
CA SER A 184 -20.88 23.78 -11.34
C SER A 184 -22.03 24.80 -11.33
N SER A 185 -21.82 25.96 -10.70
CA SER A 185 -22.80 27.06 -10.69
C SER A 185 -22.10 28.40 -10.52
N LEU A 186 -22.77 29.45 -10.97
CA LEU A 186 -22.37 30.84 -10.75
C LEU A 186 -23.61 31.71 -10.64
N SER A 187 -23.62 32.61 -9.68
CA SER A 187 -24.70 33.55 -9.42
C SER A 187 -24.15 34.90 -8.92
N TYR A 188 -24.96 35.91 -8.93
CA TYR A 188 -24.62 37.25 -8.40
C TYR A 188 -25.77 37.86 -7.65
N LYS A 189 -25.50 38.82 -6.79
CA LYS A 189 -26.50 39.71 -6.17
C LYS A 189 -25.93 41.11 -5.98
N GLU A 190 -26.77 42.11 -6.00
CA GLU A 190 -26.46 43.50 -5.63
C GLU A 190 -26.80 43.74 -4.15
N GLY A 191 -25.83 44.14 -3.34
CA GLY A 191 -26.04 44.45 -1.93
C GLY A 191 -26.78 43.34 -1.16
N SER A 192 -27.90 43.69 -0.55
CA SER A 192 -28.81 42.76 0.16
C SER A 192 -29.91 42.17 -0.74
N GLY A 193 -29.86 42.41 -2.06
CA GLY A 193 -30.83 41.90 -3.02
C GLY A 193 -30.87 40.38 -3.15
N GLU A 194 -31.81 39.91 -3.98
CA GLU A 194 -31.93 38.47 -4.26
C GLU A 194 -30.75 37.93 -5.06
N VAL A 195 -30.40 36.62 -4.79
CA VAL A 195 -29.39 35.93 -5.56
C VAL A 195 -29.93 35.55 -6.95
N THR A 196 -29.34 36.05 -7.98
CA THR A 196 -29.71 35.81 -9.36
C THR A 196 -28.73 34.82 -10.00
N PRO A 197 -29.16 33.63 -10.47
CA PRO A 197 -28.29 32.73 -11.24
C PRO A 197 -27.76 33.44 -12.49
N LEU A 198 -26.51 33.16 -12.85
CA LEU A 198 -25.90 33.72 -14.08
C LEU A 198 -26.69 33.22 -15.30
N PRO A 199 -27.23 34.11 -16.12
CA PRO A 199 -28.07 33.72 -17.27
C PRO A 199 -27.33 32.81 -18.23
N GLY A 200 -27.92 31.65 -18.56
CA GLY A 200 -27.33 30.70 -19.51
C GLY A 200 -26.01 30.06 -19.04
N PHE A 201 -25.76 29.96 -17.73
CA PHE A 201 -24.55 29.36 -17.23
C PHE A 201 -24.40 27.91 -17.68
N LEU A 202 -23.25 27.62 -18.32
CA LEU A 202 -22.78 26.27 -18.67
C LEU A 202 -21.31 26.17 -18.29
N ALA A 203 -20.93 25.10 -17.59
CA ALA A 203 -19.55 24.90 -17.14
C ALA A 203 -18.50 24.91 -18.27
N SER A 204 -18.92 24.72 -19.52
CA SER A 204 -18.07 24.77 -20.73
C SER A 204 -17.93 26.17 -21.33
N THR A 205 -18.79 27.12 -20.95
CA THR A 205 -18.76 28.50 -21.46
C THR A 205 -17.81 29.34 -20.61
N MET A 206 -16.90 30.05 -21.26
CA MET A 206 -15.84 30.81 -20.57
C MET A 206 -16.13 32.30 -20.46
N LYS A 207 -17.09 32.84 -21.21
CA LYS A 207 -17.41 34.26 -21.23
C LYS A 207 -18.90 34.50 -21.10
N TYR A 208 -19.28 35.43 -20.26
CA TYR A 208 -20.66 35.80 -19.95
C TYR A 208 -20.83 37.32 -19.98
N GLU A 209 -21.97 37.77 -20.49
CA GLU A 209 -22.43 39.14 -20.44
C GLU A 209 -23.68 39.22 -19.57
N VAL A 210 -23.64 40.06 -18.56
CA VAL A 210 -24.74 40.30 -17.62
C VAL A 210 -25.19 41.74 -17.72
N LEU A 211 -26.41 41.93 -18.21
CA LEU A 211 -27.05 43.24 -18.24
C LEU A 211 -27.79 43.49 -16.92
N LEU A 212 -27.39 44.51 -16.20
CA LEU A 212 -28.01 44.95 -14.94
C LEU A 212 -29.10 45.97 -15.22
N PRO A 213 -30.19 46.02 -14.42
CA PRO A 213 -31.22 47.03 -14.57
C PRO A 213 -30.66 48.45 -14.48
N ASN A 214 -31.26 49.39 -15.17
CA ASN A 214 -30.90 50.81 -15.11
C ASN A 214 -31.06 51.45 -13.73
N SER A 215 -31.79 50.78 -12.84
CA SER A 215 -31.91 51.15 -11.42
C SER A 215 -30.69 50.80 -10.59
N THR A 216 -29.77 49.93 -11.11
CA THR A 216 -28.54 49.57 -10.43
C THR A 216 -27.61 50.79 -10.35
N GLN A 217 -27.07 51.04 -9.16
CA GLN A 217 -26.09 52.14 -9.00
C GLN A 217 -24.82 51.85 -9.75
N LYS A 218 -24.31 52.84 -10.50
CA LYS A 218 -23.08 52.70 -11.32
C LYS A 218 -21.79 52.42 -10.51
N SER A 219 -21.85 52.56 -9.19
CA SER A 219 -20.77 52.25 -8.23
C SER A 219 -21.20 51.11 -7.27
N ALA A 220 -22.20 50.32 -7.62
CA ALA A 220 -22.68 49.25 -6.76
C ALA A 220 -21.61 48.14 -6.60
N THR A 221 -21.66 47.45 -5.49
CA THR A 221 -20.87 46.28 -5.21
C THR A 221 -21.72 45.03 -5.38
N LEU A 222 -21.26 44.15 -6.27
CA LEU A 222 -21.86 42.86 -6.53
C LEU A 222 -21.19 41.79 -5.70
N THR A 223 -22.00 40.86 -5.19
CA THR A 223 -21.46 39.62 -4.61
C THR A 223 -21.63 38.49 -5.61
N LEU A 224 -20.51 37.94 -6.07
CA LEU A 224 -20.48 36.70 -6.85
C LEU A 224 -20.49 35.51 -5.89
N SER A 225 -21.28 34.53 -6.20
CA SER A 225 -21.29 33.25 -5.48
C SER A 225 -21.45 32.11 -6.46
N GLY A 226 -20.92 30.95 -6.10
CA GLY A 226 -20.98 29.78 -6.96
C GLY A 226 -20.42 28.56 -6.29
N GLN A 227 -20.22 27.53 -7.08
CA GLN A 227 -19.71 26.27 -6.59
C GLN A 227 -18.72 25.66 -7.60
N LEU A 228 -17.61 25.13 -7.12
CA LEU A 228 -16.67 24.34 -7.90
C LEU A 228 -17.17 22.89 -7.97
N VAL A 229 -16.82 22.20 -9.06
CA VAL A 229 -17.07 20.75 -9.18
C VAL A 229 -16.19 19.98 -8.20
N ASP A 230 -14.93 20.43 -8.04
CA ASP A 230 -13.99 19.86 -7.08
C ASP A 230 -13.70 20.89 -5.97
N ALA A 231 -14.06 20.57 -4.74
CA ALA A 231 -13.86 21.45 -3.57
C ALA A 231 -12.38 21.67 -3.22
N LYS A 232 -11.48 20.87 -3.73
CA LYS A 232 -10.02 21.02 -3.52
C LYS A 232 -9.34 21.95 -4.52
N ALA A 233 -10.07 22.36 -5.57
CA ALA A 233 -9.55 23.33 -6.52
C ALA A 233 -9.40 24.71 -5.88
N GLU A 234 -8.39 25.45 -6.30
CA GLU A 234 -8.15 26.82 -5.88
C GLU A 234 -8.88 27.82 -6.78
N LEU A 235 -9.40 28.91 -6.21
CA LEU A 235 -10.10 29.97 -6.92
C LEU A 235 -9.43 31.33 -6.71
N LEU A 236 -9.14 32.03 -7.83
CA LEU A 236 -8.80 33.45 -7.82
C LEU A 236 -9.93 34.25 -8.50
N VAL A 237 -10.33 35.36 -7.89
CA VAL A 237 -11.22 36.33 -8.52
C VAL A 237 -10.50 37.65 -8.67
N ASN A 238 -10.38 38.14 -9.90
CA ASN A 238 -9.58 39.33 -10.25
C ASN A 238 -8.17 39.29 -9.68
N GLY A 239 -7.54 38.08 -9.67
CA GLY A 239 -6.20 37.85 -9.17
C GLY A 239 -6.08 37.71 -7.64
N SER A 240 -7.15 37.90 -6.89
CA SER A 240 -7.19 37.71 -5.43
C SER A 240 -7.68 36.32 -5.07
N PRO A 241 -7.00 35.60 -4.15
CA PRO A 241 -7.46 34.30 -3.65
C PRO A 241 -8.83 34.40 -2.96
N VAL A 242 -9.69 33.45 -3.24
CA VAL A 242 -11.01 33.33 -2.60
C VAL A 242 -11.10 31.99 -1.89
N SER A 243 -11.55 32.02 -0.63
CA SER A 243 -11.76 30.81 0.15
C SER A 243 -12.87 29.96 -0.47
N VAL A 244 -12.57 28.67 -0.63
CA VAL A 244 -13.51 27.66 -1.08
C VAL A 244 -13.86 26.80 0.14
N GLU A 245 -15.16 26.70 0.42
CA GLU A 245 -15.68 25.88 1.52
C GLU A 245 -15.54 24.38 1.23
N PRO A 246 -15.56 23.50 2.23
CA PRO A 246 -15.44 22.05 2.04
C PRO A 246 -16.48 21.45 1.08
N THR A 247 -17.58 22.15 0.84
CA THR A 247 -18.62 21.77 -0.15
C THR A 247 -18.33 22.25 -1.56
N GLY A 248 -17.23 23.00 -1.77
CA GLY A 248 -16.89 23.64 -3.04
C GLY A 248 -17.54 25.00 -3.26
N SER A 249 -18.35 25.52 -2.31
CA SER A 249 -18.99 26.83 -2.43
C SER A 249 -17.99 27.97 -2.17
N PHE A 250 -18.24 29.12 -2.82
CA PHE A 250 -17.44 30.32 -2.65
C PHE A 250 -18.30 31.59 -2.74
N THR A 251 -17.76 32.68 -2.22
CA THR A 251 -18.31 34.04 -2.33
C THR A 251 -17.20 35.05 -2.55
N ALA A 252 -17.36 35.94 -3.50
CA ALA A 252 -16.41 37.00 -3.86
C ALA A 252 -17.11 38.32 -4.16
N THR A 253 -16.41 39.41 -4.02
CA THR A 253 -16.92 40.78 -4.23
C THR A 253 -16.38 41.36 -5.52
N VAL A 254 -17.26 42.00 -6.31
CA VAL A 254 -16.91 42.72 -7.55
C VAL A 254 -17.58 44.08 -7.52
N SER A 255 -16.81 45.15 -7.62
CA SER A 255 -17.32 46.53 -7.64
C SER A 255 -17.50 47.02 -9.08
N LEU A 256 -18.64 47.68 -9.33
CA LEU A 256 -18.88 48.39 -10.60
C LEU A 256 -18.05 49.69 -10.61
N GLU A 257 -17.47 49.97 -11.75
CA GLU A 257 -16.86 51.27 -12.05
C GLU A 257 -17.59 51.92 -13.23
N SER A 258 -18.19 53.08 -12.98
CA SER A 258 -18.98 53.80 -13.97
C SER A 258 -20.08 52.96 -14.65
N GLY A 259 -20.67 52.04 -13.90
CA GLY A 259 -21.76 51.16 -14.38
C GLY A 259 -21.29 49.90 -15.09
N SER A 260 -20.03 49.55 -15.03
CA SER A 260 -19.50 48.30 -15.57
C SER A 260 -18.52 47.62 -14.63
N ALA A 261 -18.40 46.30 -14.76
CA ALA A 261 -17.36 45.53 -14.09
C ALA A 261 -17.00 44.28 -14.91
N LYS A 262 -15.75 43.88 -14.82
CA LYS A 262 -15.27 42.61 -15.33
C LYS A 262 -14.80 41.75 -14.16
N ALA A 263 -15.38 40.58 -14.02
CA ALA A 263 -14.88 39.55 -13.11
C ALA A 263 -14.17 38.47 -13.87
N THR A 264 -12.93 38.20 -13.49
CA THR A 264 -12.13 37.09 -14.03
C THR A 264 -11.96 36.05 -12.93
N LEU A 265 -12.49 34.85 -13.14
CA LEU A 265 -12.42 33.74 -12.19
C LEU A 265 -11.45 32.69 -12.76
N VAL A 266 -10.37 32.47 -12.06
CA VAL A 266 -9.37 31.43 -12.43
C VAL A 266 -9.48 30.28 -11.45
N VAL A 267 -9.96 29.14 -11.90
CA VAL A 267 -9.99 27.90 -11.14
C VAL A 267 -8.75 27.09 -11.48
N THR A 268 -7.99 26.70 -10.48
CA THR A 268 -6.84 25.80 -10.61
C THR A 268 -7.19 24.48 -9.93
N ALA A 269 -7.16 23.37 -10.66
CA ALA A 269 -7.43 22.04 -10.14
C ALA A 269 -6.43 21.62 -9.04
N GLU A 270 -6.77 20.57 -8.28
CA GLU A 270 -5.91 20.00 -7.23
C GLU A 270 -4.51 19.61 -7.76
N ASP A 271 -4.39 19.23 -9.03
CA ASP A 271 -3.10 18.89 -9.68
C ASP A 271 -2.13 20.09 -9.83
N GLY A 272 -2.60 21.31 -9.56
CA GLY A 272 -1.85 22.55 -9.71
C GLY A 272 -1.49 22.92 -11.14
N GLN A 273 -1.84 22.09 -12.14
CA GLN A 273 -1.49 22.26 -13.56
C GLN A 273 -2.69 22.69 -14.39
N THR A 274 -3.83 22.02 -14.18
CA THR A 274 -5.04 22.27 -14.96
C THR A 274 -5.72 23.55 -14.48
N LYS A 275 -5.91 24.50 -15.39
CA LYS A 275 -6.57 25.79 -15.10
C LYS A 275 -7.70 26.06 -16.06
N ARG A 276 -8.73 26.74 -15.55
CA ARG A 276 -9.84 27.22 -16.34
C ARG A 276 -10.20 28.65 -15.93
N THR A 277 -10.39 29.53 -16.92
CA THR A 277 -10.70 30.95 -16.69
C THR A 277 -12.09 31.26 -17.20
N TYR A 278 -12.93 31.82 -16.34
CA TYR A 278 -14.23 32.36 -16.67
C TYR A 278 -14.18 33.88 -16.62
N GLU A 279 -14.78 34.56 -17.58
CA GLU A 279 -14.94 36.00 -17.61
C GLU A 279 -16.42 36.35 -17.54
N VAL A 280 -16.79 37.25 -16.62
CA VAL A 280 -18.15 37.76 -16.48
C VAL A 280 -18.09 39.28 -16.59
N ASN A 281 -18.71 39.84 -17.63
CA ASN A 281 -18.84 41.27 -17.83
C ASN A 281 -20.23 41.73 -17.36
N PHE A 282 -20.24 42.66 -16.44
CA PHE A 282 -21.47 43.31 -15.96
C PHE A 282 -21.59 44.69 -16.57
N THR A 283 -22.76 45.05 -17.07
CA THR A 283 -23.03 46.38 -17.64
C THR A 283 -24.42 46.85 -17.17
N VAL A 284 -24.49 48.05 -16.56
CA VAL A 284 -25.74 48.71 -16.22
C VAL A 284 -26.33 49.30 -17.47
N LEU A 285 -27.59 48.99 -17.74
CA LEU A 285 -28.33 49.53 -18.87
C LEU A 285 -28.49 51.08 -18.76
N LEU A 286 -28.58 51.79 -19.89
CA LEU A 286 -28.92 53.20 -19.93
C LEU A 286 -30.42 53.39 -19.56
N GLU A 287 -30.77 54.59 -19.14
CA GLU A 287 -32.18 54.89 -18.72
C GLU A 287 -33.25 54.59 -19.79
N SER A 288 -32.86 54.63 -21.08
CA SER A 288 -33.72 54.31 -22.20
C SER A 288 -33.62 52.88 -22.70
N GLU A 289 -32.83 52.05 -22.04
CA GLU A 289 -32.62 50.67 -22.44
C GLU A 289 -33.35 49.70 -21.54
N TYR A 290 -33.97 48.70 -22.14
CA TYR A 290 -34.65 47.61 -21.45
C TYR A 290 -34.23 46.27 -22.02
N TYR A 291 -34.24 45.22 -21.23
CA TYR A 291 -33.89 43.87 -21.70
C TYR A 291 -35.11 42.98 -21.77
N VAL A 292 -35.09 42.00 -22.66
CA VAL A 292 -36.06 40.91 -22.72
C VAL A 292 -35.49 39.67 -22.05
N LYS A 293 -36.08 39.24 -20.93
CA LYS A 293 -35.70 37.98 -20.29
C LYS A 293 -36.46 36.82 -20.94
N ILE A 294 -35.72 35.88 -21.51
CA ILE A 294 -36.28 34.68 -22.12
C ILE A 294 -36.09 33.52 -21.16
N LEU A 295 -37.20 32.90 -20.74
CA LEU A 295 -37.20 31.67 -19.96
C LEU A 295 -37.35 30.51 -20.95
N GLN A 296 -36.34 29.65 -21.05
CA GLN A 296 -36.37 28.46 -21.90
C GLN A 296 -37.34 27.42 -21.29
N PRO A 297 -38.39 26.99 -22.04
CA PRO A 297 -39.29 25.94 -21.58
C PRO A 297 -38.63 24.56 -21.73
N GLU A 298 -39.04 23.63 -20.86
CA GLU A 298 -38.68 22.22 -21.08
C GLU A 298 -39.32 21.71 -22.39
N GLY A 299 -38.53 21.03 -23.23
CA GLY A 299 -39.01 20.38 -24.45
C GLY A 299 -39.12 21.26 -25.70
N GLY A 300 -38.61 22.49 -25.64
CA GLY A 300 -38.66 23.40 -26.80
C GLY A 300 -37.57 24.47 -26.79
N THR A 301 -37.48 25.22 -27.90
CA THR A 301 -36.61 26.38 -28.03
C THR A 301 -37.43 27.64 -28.30
N ILE A 302 -37.02 28.75 -27.70
CA ILE A 302 -37.58 30.07 -28.00
C ILE A 302 -36.49 30.87 -28.75
N SER A 303 -36.86 31.46 -29.86
CA SER A 303 -36.05 32.47 -30.54
C SER A 303 -36.77 33.81 -30.54
N VAL A 304 -36.06 34.89 -30.24
CA VAL A 304 -36.60 36.25 -30.26
C VAL A 304 -35.76 37.03 -31.27
N SER A 305 -36.45 37.66 -32.23
CA SER A 305 -35.85 38.59 -33.18
C SER A 305 -36.43 40.01 -33.00
N TYR A 306 -35.64 41.02 -33.21
CA TYR A 306 -36.10 42.41 -33.20
C TYR A 306 -35.55 43.15 -34.43
N THR A 307 -36.32 44.12 -34.86
CA THR A 307 -35.87 45.05 -35.88
C THR A 307 -35.49 46.34 -35.16
N LYS A 308 -34.22 46.79 -35.34
CA LYS A 308 -33.79 48.08 -34.80
C LYS A 308 -34.32 49.17 -35.74
N GLU A 309 -35.29 49.96 -35.31
CA GLU A 309 -35.65 51.15 -36.01
C GLU A 309 -34.49 52.14 -35.97
N GLY A 310 -33.97 52.50 -37.15
CA GLY A 310 -32.90 53.48 -37.25
C GLY A 310 -33.42 54.83 -36.80
N LYS A 311 -32.76 55.48 -35.83
CA LYS A 311 -32.83 56.93 -35.70
C LYS A 311 -32.10 57.52 -36.87
N GLU A 312 -32.79 58.31 -37.69
CA GLU A 312 -32.18 59.31 -38.57
C GLU A 312 -31.37 60.32 -37.77
#